data_c6075576de9620c29c9fec858f1f9bd1
#
_entry.id   c6075576de9620c29c9fec858f1f9bd1
#
_cell.length_a   1.000
_cell.length_b   1.000
_cell.length_c   1.000
_cell.angle_alpha   90.00
_cell.angle_beta   90.00
_cell.angle_gamma   90.00
#
_symmetry.space_group_name_H-M   'P 1'
#
loop_
_entity.id
_entity.type
_entity.pdbx_description
1 polymer ?
#
loop_
_entity_poly.entity_id
_entity_poly.type
_entity_poly.pdbx_seq_one_letter_code
_entity_poly.pdbx_strand_id
1 'polypeptide(L)'
;FRRNPIIGTKFTIAISSAKGGVGKSTFASNLALALKKMDLNVGLLDADIYGPSLPKLFSINEKPESDGQKLKPILKYGIQCMSIGFLTEEQTPMIWRGPMVISAIKTFTQKVLWENLDFLIVDMPPGTGDTQLTFAQEINMDGVIIISTPQEIALQDVKRGIRMFDKLKVKILGLIDNMSHFIGDDGKKYAIFGEG
;
A
#
# COMPACT_ATOMS: atom_id res chain seq x y z
N PHE A 1 2.92 -17.63 13.77
CA PHE A 1 3.31 -17.25 12.40
C PHE A 1 4.59 -16.40 12.50
N ARG A 2 5.71 -16.87 11.93
CA ARG A 2 6.90 -16.04 11.74
C ARG A 2 6.68 -15.25 10.45
N ARG A 3 6.35 -13.96 10.57
CA ARG A 3 6.33 -13.04 9.44
C ARG A 3 7.75 -12.67 9.07
N ASN A 4 8.00 -12.48 7.78
CA ASN A 4 9.31 -12.07 7.30
C ASN A 4 9.48 -10.57 7.53
N PRO A 5 10.47 -10.13 8.33
CA PRO A 5 10.80 -8.72 8.43
C PRO A 5 11.35 -8.25 7.09
N ILE A 6 11.03 -7.02 6.73
CA ILE A 6 11.65 -6.39 5.56
C ILE A 6 13.00 -5.81 6.00
N ILE A 7 14.07 -6.35 5.42
CA ILE A 7 15.44 -5.94 5.76
C ILE A 7 15.66 -4.50 5.31
N GLY A 8 16.32 -3.70 6.15
CA GLY A 8 16.64 -2.30 5.85
C GLY A 8 15.57 -1.29 6.25
N THR A 9 14.50 -1.72 6.98
CA THR A 9 13.47 -0.83 7.49
C THR A 9 13.26 -1.01 9.00
N LYS A 10 12.99 0.10 9.71
CA LYS A 10 12.65 0.07 11.15
C LYS A 10 11.18 -0.26 11.36
N PHE A 11 10.29 0.43 10.62
CA PHE A 11 8.85 0.26 10.75
C PHE A 11 8.20 0.06 9.38
N THR A 12 7.29 -0.90 9.30
CA THR A 12 6.49 -1.18 8.09
C THR A 12 5.03 -0.86 8.39
N ILE A 13 4.48 0.12 7.67
CA ILE A 13 3.09 0.58 7.82
C ILE A 13 2.32 0.23 6.55
N ALA A 14 1.28 -0.57 6.70
CA ALA A 14 0.40 -0.94 5.60
C ALA A 14 -0.74 0.08 5.43
N ILE A 15 -1.05 0.39 4.18
CA ILE A 15 -2.26 1.14 3.80
C ILE A 15 -3.20 0.16 3.12
N SER A 16 -4.36 -0.01 3.71
CA SER A 16 -5.36 -1.00 3.30
C SER A 16 -6.69 -0.34 2.99
N SER A 17 -7.47 -0.95 2.13
CA SER A 17 -8.87 -0.60 1.93
C SER A 17 -9.70 -1.83 1.64
N ALA A 18 -10.94 -1.82 2.08
CA ALA A 18 -11.88 -2.91 1.81
C ALA A 18 -12.39 -2.91 0.36
N LYS A 19 -12.29 -1.77 -0.34
CA LYS A 19 -12.69 -1.58 -1.75
C LYS A 19 -11.61 -0.85 -2.54
N GLY A 20 -11.63 -1.01 -3.86
CA GLY A 20 -10.89 -0.19 -4.79
C GLY A 20 -11.52 1.21 -4.96
N GLY A 21 -10.72 2.16 -5.45
CA GLY A 21 -11.21 3.50 -5.80
C GLY A 21 -11.49 4.45 -4.64
N VAL A 22 -11.11 4.12 -3.40
CA VAL A 22 -11.34 4.96 -2.21
C VAL A 22 -10.21 5.97 -1.95
N GLY A 23 -9.19 6.05 -2.84
CA GLY A 23 -8.05 6.95 -2.69
C GLY A 23 -6.88 6.37 -1.89
N LYS A 24 -6.82 5.05 -1.68
CA LYS A 24 -5.77 4.34 -0.93
C LYS A 24 -4.36 4.69 -1.40
N SER A 25 -4.07 4.53 -2.69
CA SER A 25 -2.74 4.76 -3.27
C SER A 25 -2.34 6.23 -3.24
N THR A 26 -3.29 7.13 -3.43
CA THR A 26 -3.08 8.58 -3.25
C THR A 26 -2.72 8.91 -1.81
N PHE A 27 -3.42 8.32 -0.85
CA PHE A 27 -3.10 8.50 0.57
C PHE A 27 -1.70 7.94 0.90
N ALA A 28 -1.38 6.72 0.47
CA ALA A 28 -0.08 6.09 0.70
C ALA A 28 1.08 6.97 0.17
N SER A 29 0.93 7.48 -1.05
CA SER A 29 1.90 8.37 -1.69
C SER A 29 2.07 9.68 -0.94
N ASN A 30 0.98 10.33 -0.54
CA ASN A 30 1.02 11.58 0.22
C ASN A 30 1.57 11.39 1.63
N LEU A 31 1.27 10.26 2.30
CA LEU A 31 1.85 9.94 3.59
C LEU A 31 3.37 9.78 3.49
N ALA A 32 3.86 9.05 2.48
CA ALA A 32 5.29 8.89 2.24
C ALA A 32 5.99 10.25 2.00
N LEU A 33 5.39 11.12 1.19
CA LEU A 33 5.90 12.47 0.94
C LEU A 33 5.87 13.34 2.20
N ALA A 34 4.82 13.25 3.01
CA ALA A 34 4.71 14.01 4.27
C ALA A 34 5.78 13.58 5.28
N LEU A 35 6.00 12.27 5.45
CA LEU A 35 7.07 11.73 6.30
C LEU A 35 8.45 12.16 5.78
N LYS A 36 8.67 12.16 4.47
CA LYS A 36 9.91 12.66 3.88
C LYS A 36 10.16 14.14 4.17
N LYS A 37 9.11 14.97 4.17
CA LYS A 37 9.21 16.39 4.56
C LYS A 37 9.57 16.60 6.05
N MET A 38 9.42 15.57 6.87
CA MET A 38 9.86 15.55 8.27
C MET A 38 11.29 15.03 8.44
N ASP A 39 12.08 15.00 7.36
CA ASP A 39 13.46 14.50 7.31
C ASP A 39 13.63 13.02 7.67
N LEU A 40 12.56 12.22 7.53
CA LEU A 40 12.64 10.79 7.72
C LEU A 40 13.07 10.06 6.44
N ASN A 41 13.73 8.92 6.58
CA ASN A 41 14.06 8.04 5.48
C ASN A 41 12.86 7.14 5.19
N VAL A 42 12.28 7.30 4.01
CA VAL A 42 11.00 6.67 3.64
C VAL A 42 11.12 5.84 2.39
N GLY A 43 10.54 4.64 2.44
CA GLY A 43 10.27 3.80 1.28
C GLY A 43 8.77 3.75 0.99
N LEU A 44 8.42 3.55 -0.26
CA LEU A 44 7.06 3.32 -0.72
C LEU A 44 7.03 2.07 -1.61
N LEU A 45 6.30 1.06 -1.16
CA LEU A 45 6.07 -0.18 -1.88
C LEU A 45 4.62 -0.22 -2.37
N ASP A 46 4.44 -0.19 -3.68
CA ASP A 46 3.16 -0.46 -4.32
C ASP A 46 3.02 -1.97 -4.57
N ALA A 47 2.22 -2.60 -3.73
CA ALA A 47 1.92 -4.02 -3.77
C ALA A 47 0.53 -4.33 -4.36
N ASP A 48 -0.15 -3.34 -4.95
CA ASP A 48 -1.46 -3.51 -5.57
C ASP A 48 -1.35 -4.24 -6.90
N ILE A 49 -1.52 -5.56 -6.85
CA ILE A 49 -1.43 -6.44 -8.01
C ILE A 49 -2.57 -6.23 -9.03
N TYR A 50 -3.67 -5.59 -8.62
CA TYR A 50 -4.83 -5.37 -9.49
C TYR A 50 -4.75 -4.06 -10.27
N GLY A 51 -3.96 -3.11 -9.78
CA GLY A 51 -3.83 -1.80 -10.42
C GLY A 51 -2.66 -1.01 -9.85
N PRO A 52 -1.41 -1.41 -10.17
CA PRO A 52 -0.25 -0.68 -9.68
C PRO A 52 -0.31 0.77 -10.15
N SER A 53 -0.24 1.69 -9.20
CA SER A 53 -0.45 3.11 -9.44
C SER A 53 0.80 3.97 -9.24
N LEU A 54 1.78 3.49 -8.47
CA LEU A 54 2.98 4.25 -8.15
C LEU A 54 3.76 4.73 -9.38
N PRO A 55 3.95 3.91 -10.43
CA PRO A 55 4.65 4.38 -11.64
C PRO A 55 3.98 5.61 -12.26
N LYS A 56 2.65 5.64 -12.31
CA LYS A 56 1.89 6.77 -12.84
C LYS A 56 1.91 7.96 -11.89
N LEU A 57 1.66 7.75 -10.59
CA LEU A 57 1.60 8.82 -9.59
C LEU A 57 2.92 9.58 -9.46
N PHE A 58 4.04 8.86 -9.57
CA PHE A 58 5.38 9.45 -9.44
C PHE A 58 6.07 9.70 -10.77
N SER A 59 5.40 9.45 -11.90
CA SER A 59 5.98 9.56 -13.25
C SER A 59 7.32 8.83 -13.35
N ILE A 60 7.32 7.56 -12.95
CA ILE A 60 8.48 6.66 -13.02
C ILE A 60 8.32 5.80 -14.28
N ASN A 61 9.23 5.98 -15.25
CA ASN A 61 9.23 5.24 -16.51
C ASN A 61 10.39 4.24 -16.60
N GLU A 62 11.31 4.28 -15.64
CA GLU A 62 12.46 3.40 -15.54
C GLU A 62 12.11 2.12 -14.80
N LYS A 63 12.87 1.05 -15.07
CA LYS A 63 12.81 -0.19 -14.30
C LYS A 63 13.91 -0.20 -13.22
N PRO A 64 13.68 -0.86 -12.08
CA PRO A 64 14.71 -0.98 -11.05
C PRO A 64 15.93 -1.75 -11.58
N GLU A 65 17.10 -1.25 -11.24
CA GLU A 65 18.37 -1.95 -11.52
C GLU A 65 18.42 -3.27 -10.76
N SER A 66 19.00 -4.29 -11.39
CA SER A 66 19.20 -5.61 -10.78
C SER A 66 20.64 -6.08 -11.03
N ASP A 67 21.25 -6.64 -10.00
CA ASP A 67 22.52 -7.38 -10.12
C ASP A 67 22.32 -8.87 -10.41
N GLY A 68 21.08 -9.27 -10.76
CA GLY A 68 20.68 -10.66 -10.97
C GLY A 68 20.17 -11.35 -9.71
N GLN A 69 20.43 -10.83 -8.52
CA GLN A 69 19.96 -11.36 -7.25
C GLN A 69 19.12 -10.36 -6.46
N LYS A 70 19.49 -9.10 -6.47
CA LYS A 70 18.87 -8.00 -5.74
C LYS A 70 18.34 -6.92 -6.67
N LEU A 71 17.30 -6.24 -6.23
CA LEU A 71 16.66 -5.11 -6.92
C LEU A 71 16.94 -3.83 -6.13
N LYS A 72 17.48 -2.83 -6.82
CA LYS A 72 17.70 -1.51 -6.22
C LYS A 72 16.43 -0.68 -6.36
N PRO A 73 15.85 -0.15 -5.25
CA PRO A 73 14.69 0.72 -5.34
C PRO A 73 14.99 1.96 -6.19
N ILE A 74 13.97 2.45 -6.89
CA ILE A 74 14.07 3.70 -7.65
C ILE A 74 13.94 4.86 -6.68
N LEU A 75 14.89 5.80 -6.70
CA LEU A 75 14.84 6.98 -5.88
C LEU A 75 14.05 8.10 -6.59
N LYS A 76 12.88 8.45 -6.07
CA LYS A 76 12.04 9.54 -6.59
C LYS A 76 11.55 10.42 -5.46
N TYR A 77 11.68 11.74 -5.61
CA TYR A 77 11.35 12.73 -4.58
C TYR A 77 11.98 12.45 -3.20
N GLY A 78 13.17 11.83 -3.20
CA GLY A 78 13.87 11.42 -1.97
C GLY A 78 13.26 10.20 -1.28
N ILE A 79 12.34 9.48 -1.93
CA ILE A 79 11.68 8.27 -1.44
C ILE A 79 12.21 7.07 -2.24
N GLN A 80 12.54 5.98 -1.55
CA GLN A 80 12.88 4.71 -2.19
C GLN A 80 11.61 4.01 -2.65
N CYS A 81 11.44 3.86 -3.96
CA CYS A 81 10.21 3.37 -4.58
C CYS A 81 10.38 1.97 -5.18
N MET A 82 9.40 1.11 -4.93
CA MET A 82 9.26 -0.18 -5.59
C MET A 82 7.78 -0.44 -5.89
N SER A 83 7.50 -1.03 -7.03
CA SER A 83 6.14 -1.40 -7.44
C SER A 83 6.11 -2.79 -8.04
N ILE A 84 5.00 -3.49 -7.80
CA ILE A 84 4.70 -4.73 -8.51
C ILE A 84 4.64 -4.48 -10.03
N GLY A 85 4.24 -3.28 -10.45
CA GLY A 85 4.22 -2.87 -11.84
C GLY A 85 5.59 -2.88 -12.52
N PHE A 86 6.69 -2.76 -11.75
CA PHE A 86 8.05 -2.88 -12.32
C PHE A 86 8.46 -4.32 -12.60
N LEU A 87 7.79 -5.29 -11.98
CA LEU A 87 8.08 -6.72 -12.11
C LEU A 87 7.25 -7.40 -13.21
N THR A 88 6.31 -6.67 -13.80
CA THR A 88 5.41 -7.15 -14.85
C THR A 88 5.74 -6.50 -16.19
N GLU A 89 5.51 -7.20 -17.27
CA GLU A 89 5.56 -6.61 -18.62
C GLU A 89 4.26 -5.87 -18.90
N GLU A 90 4.34 -4.62 -19.37
CA GLU A 90 3.21 -3.69 -19.51
C GLU A 90 2.07 -4.17 -20.43
N GLN A 91 2.30 -5.18 -21.26
CA GLN A 91 1.36 -5.58 -22.32
C GLN A 91 0.65 -6.91 -22.07
N THR A 92 1.01 -7.64 -21.02
CA THR A 92 0.40 -8.95 -20.77
C THR A 92 -0.54 -8.89 -19.57
N PRO A 93 -1.86 -9.09 -19.77
CA PRO A 93 -2.78 -9.24 -18.63
C PRO A 93 -2.32 -10.42 -17.78
N MET A 94 -1.78 -10.13 -16.61
CA MET A 94 -1.28 -11.16 -15.72
C MET A 94 -2.39 -11.61 -14.77
N ILE A 95 -2.73 -12.89 -14.83
CA ILE A 95 -3.64 -13.49 -13.86
C ILE A 95 -2.82 -13.88 -12.62
N TRP A 96 -2.96 -13.09 -11.58
CA TRP A 96 -2.29 -13.35 -10.30
C TRP A 96 -2.88 -14.59 -9.62
N ARG A 97 -2.06 -15.62 -9.48
CA ARG A 97 -2.38 -16.85 -8.72
C ARG A 97 -1.60 -16.83 -7.39
N GLY A 98 -2.10 -17.55 -6.40
CA GLY A 98 -1.49 -17.60 -5.06
C GLY A 98 0.04 -17.77 -5.05
N PRO A 99 0.63 -18.74 -5.78
CA PRO A 99 2.09 -18.90 -5.83
C PRO A 99 2.83 -17.67 -6.37
N MET A 100 2.24 -16.95 -7.34
CA MET A 100 2.84 -15.73 -7.90
C MET A 100 2.81 -14.57 -6.90
N VAL A 101 1.71 -14.43 -6.15
CA VAL A 101 1.60 -13.45 -5.06
C VAL A 101 2.67 -13.70 -4.01
N ILE A 102 2.85 -14.94 -3.56
CA ILE A 102 3.89 -15.32 -2.60
C ILE A 102 5.29 -15.04 -3.15
N SER A 103 5.54 -15.32 -4.44
CA SER A 103 6.82 -15.02 -5.08
C SER A 103 7.10 -13.52 -5.11
N ALA A 104 6.10 -12.68 -5.44
CA ALA A 104 6.24 -11.23 -5.40
C ALA A 104 6.54 -10.72 -3.98
N ILE A 105 5.83 -11.23 -2.98
CA ILE A 105 6.07 -10.86 -1.57
C ILE A 105 7.51 -11.22 -1.17
N LYS A 106 7.99 -12.42 -1.51
CA LYS A 106 9.39 -12.81 -1.26
C LYS A 106 10.39 -11.88 -1.94
N THR A 107 10.09 -11.45 -3.17
CA THR A 107 10.93 -10.47 -3.86
C THR A 107 11.00 -9.17 -3.07
N PHE A 108 9.88 -8.61 -2.66
CA PHE A 108 9.84 -7.34 -1.92
C PHE A 108 10.48 -7.41 -0.54
N THR A 109 10.35 -8.54 0.16
CA THR A 109 10.88 -8.71 1.52
C THR A 109 12.35 -9.10 1.57
N GLN A 110 12.84 -9.84 0.56
CA GLN A 110 14.16 -10.48 0.59
C GLN A 110 15.12 -10.00 -0.50
N LYS A 111 14.59 -9.52 -1.65
CA LYS A 111 15.43 -9.16 -2.80
C LYS A 111 15.52 -7.66 -3.06
N VAL A 112 14.66 -6.83 -2.48
CA VAL A 112 14.80 -5.38 -2.60
C VAL A 112 15.80 -4.86 -1.58
N LEU A 113 16.75 -4.05 -2.04
CA LEU A 113 17.77 -3.40 -1.22
C LEU A 113 17.22 -2.10 -0.62
N TRP A 114 16.35 -2.23 0.38
CA TRP A 114 15.92 -1.07 1.16
C TRP A 114 17.07 -0.60 2.05
N GLU A 115 17.38 0.69 2.03
CA GLU A 115 18.53 1.23 2.74
C GLU A 115 18.08 2.19 3.86
N ASN A 116 18.34 1.79 5.10
CA ASN A 116 18.18 2.63 6.30
C ASN A 116 16.84 3.37 6.41
N LEU A 117 15.74 2.70 6.06
CA LEU A 117 14.41 3.30 6.15
C LEU A 117 13.96 3.42 7.61
N ASP A 118 13.46 4.61 7.97
CA ASP A 118 12.67 4.79 9.19
C ASP A 118 11.28 4.17 9.00
N PHE A 119 10.65 4.42 7.84
CA PHE A 119 9.34 3.88 7.50
C PHE A 119 9.32 3.30 6.07
N LEU A 120 8.74 2.12 5.94
CA LEU A 120 8.28 1.60 4.66
C LEU A 120 6.75 1.65 4.64
N ILE A 121 6.20 2.44 3.73
CA ILE A 121 4.76 2.49 3.47
C ILE A 121 4.43 1.45 2.41
N VAL A 122 3.51 0.54 2.72
CA VAL A 122 3.08 -0.53 1.83
C VAL A 122 1.65 -0.26 1.38
N ASP A 123 1.49 0.09 0.10
CA ASP A 123 0.18 0.21 -0.54
C ASP A 123 -0.33 -1.19 -0.91
N MET A 124 -1.26 -1.71 -0.11
CA MET A 124 -1.75 -3.08 -0.21
C MET A 124 -2.77 -3.25 -1.34
N PRO A 125 -2.95 -4.48 -1.86
CA PRO A 125 -4.10 -4.78 -2.71
C PRO A 125 -5.42 -4.41 -2.00
N PRO A 126 -6.42 -3.91 -2.73
CA PRO A 126 -7.73 -3.63 -2.16
C PRO A 126 -8.51 -4.91 -1.85
N GLY A 127 -9.50 -4.81 -0.97
CA GLY A 127 -10.40 -5.89 -0.62
C GLY A 127 -10.07 -6.54 0.72
N THR A 128 -10.82 -7.60 1.02
CA THR A 128 -10.68 -8.43 2.24
C THR A 128 -10.52 -9.91 1.89
N GLY A 129 -10.13 -10.18 0.65
CA GLY A 129 -9.97 -11.53 0.11
C GLY A 129 -8.60 -12.14 0.34
N ASP A 130 -8.38 -13.30 -0.28
CA ASP A 130 -7.19 -14.15 -0.08
C ASP A 130 -5.87 -13.43 -0.37
N THR A 131 -5.85 -12.57 -1.37
CA THR A 131 -4.63 -11.83 -1.73
C THR A 131 -4.19 -10.90 -0.62
N GLN A 132 -5.11 -10.08 -0.09
CA GLN A 132 -4.81 -9.17 1.01
C GLN A 132 -4.43 -9.95 2.27
N LEU A 133 -5.15 -11.04 2.55
CA LEU A 133 -4.83 -11.93 3.67
C LEU A 133 -3.42 -12.51 3.54
N THR A 134 -3.03 -12.96 2.34
CA THR A 134 -1.69 -13.49 2.07
C THR A 134 -0.61 -12.43 2.33
N PHE A 135 -0.78 -11.20 1.83
CA PHE A 135 0.13 -10.10 2.12
C PHE A 135 0.26 -9.84 3.63
N ALA A 136 -0.87 -9.78 4.35
CA ALA A 136 -0.90 -9.51 5.78
C ALA A 136 -0.33 -10.67 6.63
N GLN A 137 -0.32 -11.89 6.10
CA GLN A 137 0.28 -13.07 6.75
C GLN A 137 1.79 -13.15 6.54
N GLU A 138 2.26 -12.80 5.35
CA GLU A 138 3.66 -13.00 4.95
C GLU A 138 4.57 -11.82 5.32
N ILE A 139 4.04 -10.58 5.34
CA ILE A 139 4.81 -9.38 5.66
C ILE A 139 4.64 -9.03 7.13
N ASN A 140 5.76 -8.76 7.81
CA ASN A 140 5.72 -8.20 9.16
C ASN A 140 5.33 -6.72 9.09
N MET A 141 4.12 -6.40 9.54
CA MET A 141 3.58 -5.03 9.59
C MET A 141 3.50 -4.57 11.04
N ASP A 142 4.11 -3.43 11.34
CA ASP A 142 4.05 -2.80 12.66
C ASP A 142 2.69 -2.13 12.91
N GLY A 143 2.01 -1.76 11.82
CA GLY A 143 0.66 -1.23 11.88
C GLY A 143 -0.02 -1.12 10.53
N VAL A 144 -1.32 -0.89 10.56
CA VAL A 144 -2.15 -0.68 9.36
C VAL A 144 -3.02 0.56 9.53
N ILE A 145 -3.15 1.33 8.46
CA ILE A 145 -4.13 2.40 8.30
C ILE A 145 -5.16 1.94 7.28
N ILE A 146 -6.44 2.02 7.63
CA ILE A 146 -7.54 1.58 6.76
C ILE A 146 -8.21 2.80 6.14
N ILE A 147 -8.32 2.81 4.82
CA ILE A 147 -9.01 3.88 4.07
C ILE A 147 -10.40 3.40 3.68
N SER A 148 -11.39 4.23 3.93
CA SER A 148 -12.80 3.99 3.60
C SER A 148 -13.44 5.25 3.04
N THR A 149 -14.69 5.11 2.62
CA THR A 149 -15.62 6.20 2.29
C THR A 149 -16.87 6.07 3.14
N PRO A 150 -17.69 7.14 3.32
CA PRO A 150 -18.84 7.15 4.25
C PRO A 150 -20.05 6.31 3.80
N GLN A 151 -19.95 5.56 2.70
CA GLN A 151 -21.05 4.71 2.24
C GLN A 151 -21.31 3.55 3.21
N GLU A 152 -22.59 3.25 3.53
CA GLU A 152 -22.97 2.17 4.45
C GLU A 152 -22.39 0.79 4.07
N ILE A 153 -22.36 0.47 2.78
CA ILE A 153 -21.77 -0.78 2.29
C ILE A 153 -20.25 -0.82 2.60
N ALA A 154 -19.56 0.33 2.56
CA ALA A 154 -18.17 0.42 2.91
C ALA A 154 -17.89 0.08 4.37
N LEU A 155 -18.79 0.44 5.29
CA LEU A 155 -18.66 0.15 6.72
C LEU A 155 -18.65 -1.34 7.05
N GLN A 156 -19.46 -2.15 6.36
CA GLN A 156 -19.44 -3.61 6.56
C GLN A 156 -18.12 -4.23 6.11
N ASP A 157 -17.61 -3.77 4.99
CA ASP A 157 -16.32 -4.25 4.46
C ASP A 157 -15.15 -3.79 5.34
N VAL A 158 -15.21 -2.57 5.88
CA VAL A 158 -14.25 -2.07 6.87
C VAL A 158 -14.23 -2.95 8.11
N LYS A 159 -15.39 -3.33 8.64
CA LYS A 159 -15.49 -4.25 9.78
C LYS A 159 -14.85 -5.62 9.49
N ARG A 160 -14.96 -6.11 8.26
CA ARG A 160 -14.26 -7.34 7.83
C ARG A 160 -12.74 -7.16 7.81
N GLY A 161 -12.26 -6.04 7.26
CA GLY A 161 -10.84 -5.68 7.27
C GLY A 161 -10.27 -5.57 8.68
N ILE A 162 -10.96 -4.86 9.57
CA ILE A 162 -10.59 -4.74 10.99
C ILE A 162 -10.45 -6.13 11.63
N ARG A 163 -11.46 -6.99 11.49
CA ARG A 163 -11.44 -8.35 12.03
C ARG A 163 -10.29 -9.21 11.47
N MET A 164 -9.94 -9.01 10.20
CA MET A 164 -8.81 -9.70 9.57
C MET A 164 -7.49 -9.29 10.22
N PHE A 165 -7.21 -8.00 10.33
CA PHE A 165 -5.99 -7.50 10.94
C PHE A 165 -5.90 -7.84 12.43
N ASP A 166 -7.03 -7.82 13.14
CA ASP A 166 -7.13 -8.20 14.55
C ASP A 166 -6.75 -9.67 14.76
N LYS A 167 -7.33 -10.58 13.95
CA LYS A 167 -6.95 -12.00 13.95
C LYS A 167 -5.47 -12.23 13.66
N LEU A 168 -4.88 -11.41 12.83
CA LEU A 168 -3.47 -11.45 12.48
C LEU A 168 -2.60 -10.72 13.51
N LYS A 169 -3.18 -10.12 14.55
CA LYS A 169 -2.46 -9.32 15.55
C LYS A 169 -1.62 -8.18 14.93
N VAL A 170 -2.13 -7.57 13.86
CA VAL A 170 -1.57 -6.35 13.29
C VAL A 170 -2.27 -5.17 13.94
N LYS A 171 -1.50 -4.24 14.50
CA LYS A 171 -2.05 -3.05 15.16
C LYS A 171 -2.74 -2.13 14.15
N ILE A 172 -4.00 -1.79 14.40
CA ILE A 172 -4.71 -0.78 13.60
C ILE A 172 -4.33 0.59 14.18
N LEU A 173 -3.68 1.41 13.35
CA LEU A 173 -3.22 2.75 13.72
C LEU A 173 -4.32 3.80 13.56
N GLY A 174 -5.22 3.58 12.61
CA GLY A 174 -6.32 4.50 12.36
C GLY A 174 -7.19 4.08 11.19
N LEU A 175 -8.33 4.76 11.10
CA LEU A 175 -9.27 4.71 9.99
C LEU A 175 -9.35 6.10 9.37
N ILE A 176 -9.24 6.17 8.05
CA ILE A 176 -9.40 7.41 7.29
C ILE A 176 -10.73 7.34 6.54
N ASP A 177 -11.59 8.27 6.85
CA ASP A 177 -12.83 8.49 6.10
C ASP A 177 -12.56 9.50 4.98
N ASN A 178 -12.32 8.99 3.77
CA ASN A 178 -12.02 9.79 2.59
C ASN A 178 -13.28 10.06 1.79
N MET A 179 -13.27 11.15 1.00
CA MET A 179 -14.44 11.58 0.20
C MET A 179 -15.69 11.84 1.06
N SER A 180 -15.50 12.28 2.31
CA SER A 180 -16.58 12.49 3.26
C SER A 180 -17.51 13.65 2.86
N HIS A 181 -16.98 14.64 2.14
CA HIS A 181 -17.78 15.75 1.61
C HIS A 181 -17.10 16.42 0.42
N PHE A 182 -17.88 17.03 -0.40
CA PHE A 182 -17.45 17.95 -1.46
C PHE A 182 -17.72 19.38 -1.01
N ILE A 183 -16.79 20.29 -1.26
CA ILE A 183 -16.99 21.73 -1.04
C ILE A 183 -17.39 22.32 -2.39
N GLY A 184 -18.62 22.82 -2.48
CA GLY A 184 -19.12 23.50 -3.68
C GLY A 184 -18.50 24.89 -3.86
N ASP A 185 -18.69 25.47 -5.04
CA ASP A 185 -18.23 26.84 -5.34
C ASP A 185 -18.87 27.90 -4.42
N ASP A 186 -20.00 27.57 -3.80
CA ASP A 186 -20.69 28.38 -2.78
C ASP A 186 -20.08 28.24 -1.37
N GLY A 187 -19.01 27.47 -1.22
CA GLY A 187 -18.34 27.19 0.05
C GLY A 187 -19.08 26.21 0.98
N LYS A 188 -20.21 25.64 0.53
CA LYS A 188 -20.97 24.67 1.34
C LYS A 188 -20.42 23.27 1.17
N LYS A 189 -20.58 22.46 2.23
CA LYS A 189 -20.24 21.04 2.23
C LYS A 189 -21.42 20.22 1.75
N TYR A 190 -21.17 19.32 0.80
CA TYR A 190 -22.15 18.38 0.25
C TYR A 190 -21.68 16.96 0.52
N ALA A 191 -22.49 16.17 1.21
CA ALA A 191 -22.24 14.76 1.48
C ALA A 191 -22.68 13.90 0.27
N ILE A 192 -21.85 13.88 -0.79
CA ILE A 192 -22.20 13.21 -2.06
C ILE A 192 -22.26 11.69 -1.89
N PHE A 193 -21.43 11.14 -0.98
CA PHE A 193 -21.32 9.68 -0.76
C PHE A 193 -21.92 9.21 0.57
N GLY A 194 -22.74 10.04 1.22
CA GLY A 194 -23.36 9.75 2.51
C GLY A 194 -22.72 10.53 3.66
N GLU A 195 -23.37 10.48 4.81
CA GLU A 195 -22.84 11.03 6.07
C GLU A 195 -22.26 9.87 6.88
N GLY A 196 -20.98 10.00 7.31
CA GLY A 196 -20.26 9.01 8.10
C GLY A 196 -20.59 9.07 9.59
#